data_a89193db7e7b777a8b6cdd2e0bbf5546
#
_entry.id   a89193db7e7b777a8b6cdd2e0bbf5546
#
_cell.length_a   1.000
_cell.length_b   1.000
_cell.length_c   1.000
_cell.angle_alpha   90.00
_cell.angle_beta   90.00
_cell.angle_gamma   90.00
#
_symmetry.space_group_name_H-M   'P 1'
#
loop_
_entity.id
_entity.type
_entity.pdbx_description
1 polymer ?
#
loop_
_entity_poly.entity_id
_entity_poly.type
_entity_poly.pdbx_seq_one_letter_code
_entity_poly.pdbx_strand_id
1 'polypeptide(L)'
;MSSTINGPPSGIPTRKPLPTAGVAVATTPPLADSASDFEKTTEPAVAVGGQPAAPEHKLTSWRQLQQKWSQISTKRKRIIIGALVASLALLTLIIGLAVGLTRRHGKGSNDSLPTSNGGPYTGDLTYYDPGLGSCGITSTSSEKICAVSHIVFDAALTSGNPNENPLCGLMLRIRRGDRSVDVKVVDRCPGCSVDDLDVSSSVFEELGDLTEGRVTVEWAWLDKTPVAMG
;
A
#
# COMPACT_ATOMS: atom_id res chain seq x y z
N MET A 1 60.13 -18.07 37.24
CA MET A 1 58.71 -18.44 37.18
C MET A 1 58.13 -17.83 35.94
N SER A 2 57.96 -18.63 34.85
CA SER A 2 57.52 -18.19 33.52
C SER A 2 56.02 -18.09 33.52
N SER A 3 55.51 -16.89 33.14
CA SER A 3 54.08 -16.68 32.87
C SER A 3 53.81 -16.87 31.38
N THR A 4 53.03 -17.90 31.07
CA THR A 4 52.56 -18.24 29.73
C THR A 4 51.36 -17.34 29.36
N ILE A 5 51.49 -16.51 28.32
CA ILE A 5 50.41 -15.69 27.80
C ILE A 5 49.67 -16.54 26.76
N ASN A 6 48.44 -16.89 27.07
CA ASN A 6 47.52 -17.53 26.12
C ASN A 6 46.90 -16.45 25.18
N GLY A 7 47.19 -16.58 23.89
CA GLY A 7 46.59 -15.75 22.84
C GLY A 7 45.12 -16.08 22.56
N PRO A 8 44.35 -15.16 21.98
CA PRO A 8 42.92 -15.36 21.69
C PRO A 8 42.69 -16.37 20.54
N PRO A 9 41.57 -17.10 20.55
CA PRO A 9 41.26 -18.06 19.48
C PRO A 9 40.86 -17.33 18.18
N SER A 10 41.61 -17.63 17.12
CA SER A 10 41.28 -17.23 15.73
C SER A 10 40.15 -18.11 15.21
N GLY A 11 39.02 -17.53 14.98
CA GLY A 11 37.86 -18.18 14.33
C GLY A 11 36.93 -17.15 13.71
N ILE A 12 37.40 -16.52 12.63
CA ILE A 12 36.49 -15.70 11.79
C ILE A 12 35.77 -16.64 10.84
N PRO A 13 34.44 -16.76 10.88
CA PRO A 13 33.73 -17.54 9.90
C PRO A 13 33.75 -16.82 8.55
N THR A 14 34.37 -17.45 7.57
CA THR A 14 34.41 -16.99 6.19
C THR A 14 33.00 -17.01 5.59
N ARG A 15 32.50 -15.86 5.17
CA ARG A 15 31.24 -15.74 4.42
C ARG A 15 31.41 -16.39 3.06
N LYS A 16 30.51 -17.32 2.73
CA LYS A 16 30.33 -17.87 1.38
C LYS A 16 30.00 -16.75 0.42
N PRO A 17 30.64 -16.65 -0.77
CA PRO A 17 30.25 -15.65 -1.77
C PRO A 17 28.88 -16.01 -2.37
N LEU A 18 28.04 -14.97 -2.55
CA LEU A 18 26.77 -15.06 -3.29
C LEU A 18 27.04 -15.46 -4.75
N PRO A 19 26.17 -16.27 -5.37
CA PRO A 19 26.24 -16.53 -6.81
C PRO A 19 25.88 -15.26 -7.58
N THR A 20 26.79 -14.87 -8.48
CA THR A 20 26.61 -13.78 -9.44
C THR A 20 25.50 -14.19 -10.42
N ALA A 21 24.40 -13.47 -10.43
CA ALA A 21 23.35 -13.63 -11.43
C ALA A 21 23.91 -13.18 -12.79
N GLY A 22 23.99 -14.11 -13.73
CA GLY A 22 24.40 -13.84 -15.11
C GLY A 22 23.37 -12.96 -15.81
N VAL A 23 23.87 -11.87 -16.38
CA VAL A 23 23.15 -10.99 -17.31
C VAL A 23 22.86 -11.78 -18.57
N ALA A 24 21.61 -12.15 -18.81
CA ALA A 24 21.16 -12.69 -20.09
C ALA A 24 20.97 -11.52 -21.07
N VAL A 25 21.88 -11.44 -22.04
CA VAL A 25 21.75 -10.55 -23.20
C VAL A 25 20.66 -11.13 -24.10
N ALA A 26 19.54 -10.42 -24.21
CA ALA A 26 18.49 -10.74 -25.19
C ALA A 26 18.96 -10.33 -26.58
N THR A 27 19.21 -11.32 -27.41
CA THR A 27 19.49 -11.18 -28.85
C THR A 27 18.17 -10.99 -29.59
N THR A 28 18.00 -9.86 -30.22
CA THR A 28 16.93 -9.56 -31.19
C THR A 28 17.11 -10.41 -32.45
N PRO A 29 16.06 -11.04 -33.01
CA PRO A 29 16.13 -11.62 -34.35
C PRO A 29 15.91 -10.54 -35.42
N PRO A 30 16.53 -10.70 -36.63
CA PRO A 30 16.51 -9.71 -37.68
C PRO A 30 15.19 -9.72 -38.46
N LEU A 31 14.82 -8.51 -38.93
CA LEU A 31 13.79 -8.25 -39.92
C LEU A 31 14.10 -9.01 -41.23
N ALA A 32 13.14 -9.77 -41.72
CA ALA A 32 13.15 -10.28 -43.09
C ALA A 32 12.28 -9.34 -43.95
N ASP A 33 12.95 -8.64 -44.84
CA ASP A 33 12.40 -8.05 -46.05
C ASP A 33 11.84 -9.15 -46.94
N SER A 34 10.64 -8.95 -47.45
CA SER A 34 10.23 -9.57 -48.71
C SER A 34 9.30 -8.62 -49.45
N ALA A 35 9.87 -8.00 -50.43
CA ALA A 35 9.22 -7.21 -51.45
C ALA A 35 8.63 -8.12 -52.56
N SER A 36 7.65 -7.52 -53.25
CA SER A 36 7.17 -7.83 -54.61
C SER A 36 6.35 -9.11 -54.81
N ASP A 37 5.11 -8.98 -55.26
CA ASP A 37 4.85 -8.96 -56.69
C ASP A 37 3.48 -8.38 -57.02
N PHE A 38 3.57 -7.55 -57.98
CA PHE A 38 2.53 -6.85 -58.71
C PHE A 38 1.99 -7.78 -59.80
N GLU A 39 0.72 -8.16 -59.77
CA GLU A 39 0.09 -8.65 -60.97
C GLU A 39 -1.36 -8.08 -61.14
N LYS A 40 -1.48 -7.42 -62.23
CA LYS A 40 -2.59 -6.71 -62.81
C LYS A 40 -3.36 -7.72 -63.69
N THR A 41 -4.67 -7.93 -63.42
CA THR A 41 -5.54 -8.46 -64.45
C THR A 41 -6.99 -7.93 -64.28
N THR A 42 -7.32 -7.06 -65.22
CA THR A 42 -8.57 -6.86 -65.98
C THR A 42 -9.93 -7.12 -65.30
N GLU A 43 -10.69 -6.02 -65.27
CA GLU A 43 -12.14 -5.97 -65.24
C GLU A 43 -12.79 -6.76 -66.39
N PRO A 44 -14.06 -7.19 -66.23
CA PRO A 44 -15.14 -6.36 -66.75
C PRO A 44 -16.37 -6.24 -65.85
N ALA A 45 -17.09 -5.16 -66.15
CA ALA A 45 -18.31 -4.64 -65.58
C ALA A 45 -19.49 -5.63 -65.59
N VAL A 46 -20.46 -5.39 -64.71
CA VAL A 46 -21.91 -5.17 -64.94
C VAL A 46 -22.75 -5.61 -63.74
N ALA A 47 -23.58 -4.69 -63.32
CA ALA A 47 -24.96 -4.78 -62.79
C ALA A 47 -25.15 -4.53 -61.29
N VAL A 48 -25.61 -3.35 -61.00
CA VAL A 48 -26.92 -2.99 -60.42
C VAL A 48 -27.33 -3.65 -59.10
N GLY A 49 -27.48 -2.75 -58.14
CA GLY A 49 -28.58 -2.86 -57.16
C GLY A 49 -28.25 -3.49 -55.82
N GLY A 50 -28.14 -2.68 -54.83
CA GLY A 50 -28.15 -3.14 -53.45
C GLY A 50 -27.58 -2.11 -52.47
N GLN A 51 -28.39 -1.08 -52.16
CA GLN A 51 -28.10 -0.25 -50.99
C GLN A 51 -27.95 -1.15 -49.75
N PRO A 52 -26.91 -1.01 -48.96
CA PRO A 52 -26.89 -1.66 -47.66
C PRO A 52 -27.89 -0.98 -46.74
N ALA A 53 -28.90 -1.71 -46.36
CA ALA A 53 -29.85 -1.33 -45.32
C ALA A 53 -29.09 -1.03 -44.03
N ALA A 54 -29.23 0.17 -43.54
CA ALA A 54 -28.79 0.56 -42.22
C ALA A 54 -29.43 -0.35 -41.16
N PRO A 55 -28.74 -0.68 -40.05
CA PRO A 55 -29.29 -1.54 -39.01
C PRO A 55 -30.41 -0.80 -38.25
N GLU A 56 -31.65 -1.08 -38.63
CA GLU A 56 -32.89 -0.56 -38.02
C GLU A 56 -33.18 -1.13 -36.61
N HIS A 57 -32.26 -1.78 -35.94
CA HIS A 57 -32.57 -2.57 -34.73
C HIS A 57 -32.64 -1.81 -33.42
N LYS A 58 -32.33 -0.51 -33.34
CA LYS A 58 -32.37 0.23 -32.06
C LYS A 58 -33.55 1.20 -31.88
N LEU A 59 -34.23 1.57 -32.96
CA LEU A 59 -35.32 2.54 -32.90
C LEU A 59 -36.71 1.94 -32.64
N THR A 60 -36.87 0.64 -32.87
CA THR A 60 -38.16 -0.06 -32.67
C THR A 60 -38.47 -0.31 -31.19
N SER A 61 -37.47 -0.50 -30.36
CA SER A 61 -37.62 -0.74 -28.90
C SER A 61 -38.21 0.46 -28.16
N TRP A 62 -37.76 1.68 -28.47
CA TRP A 62 -38.22 2.91 -27.80
C TRP A 62 -39.66 3.28 -28.18
N ARG A 63 -40.07 3.09 -29.44
CA ARG A 63 -41.43 3.34 -29.87
C ARG A 63 -42.43 2.35 -29.26
N GLN A 64 -42.06 1.10 -29.12
CA GLN A 64 -42.88 0.10 -28.44
C GLN A 64 -43.05 0.39 -26.95
N LEU A 65 -41.99 0.88 -26.28
CA LEU A 65 -42.07 1.33 -24.89
C LEU A 65 -43.00 2.54 -24.72
N GLN A 66 -42.93 3.52 -25.62
CA GLN A 66 -43.80 4.68 -25.59
C GLN A 66 -45.29 4.32 -25.83
N GLN A 67 -45.55 3.39 -26.74
CA GLN A 67 -46.94 2.90 -26.97
C GLN A 67 -47.52 2.15 -25.76
N LYS A 68 -46.72 1.33 -25.09
CA LYS A 68 -47.13 0.65 -23.85
C LYS A 68 -47.40 1.64 -22.72
N TRP A 69 -46.62 2.72 -22.63
CA TRP A 69 -46.82 3.77 -21.62
C TRP A 69 -48.09 4.59 -21.87
N SER A 70 -48.49 4.80 -23.10
CA SER A 70 -49.74 5.55 -23.43
C SER A 70 -51.00 4.79 -23.03
N GLN A 71 -50.96 3.46 -23.02
CA GLN A 71 -52.09 2.57 -22.69
C GLN A 71 -52.35 2.42 -21.17
N ILE A 72 -51.38 2.87 -20.32
CA ILE A 72 -51.51 2.75 -18.85
C ILE A 72 -52.39 3.88 -18.33
N SER A 73 -53.45 3.53 -17.56
CA SER A 73 -54.36 4.53 -16.98
C SER A 73 -53.58 5.50 -16.06
N THR A 74 -54.04 6.75 -16.01
CA THR A 74 -53.39 7.84 -15.25
C THR A 74 -53.17 7.50 -13.77
N LYS A 75 -54.06 6.70 -13.17
CA LYS A 75 -53.95 6.22 -11.80
C LYS A 75 -52.76 5.25 -11.65
N ARG A 76 -52.59 4.30 -12.58
CA ARG A 76 -51.46 3.35 -12.57
C ARG A 76 -50.12 4.05 -12.81
N LYS A 77 -50.06 5.06 -13.70
CA LYS A 77 -48.86 5.87 -13.91
C LYS A 77 -48.41 6.57 -12.62
N ARG A 78 -49.35 7.18 -11.89
CA ARG A 78 -49.03 7.82 -10.59
C ARG A 78 -48.50 6.83 -9.55
N ILE A 79 -49.04 5.62 -9.50
CA ILE A 79 -48.57 4.56 -8.58
C ILE A 79 -47.17 4.12 -8.98
N ILE A 80 -46.88 3.89 -10.26
CA ILE A 80 -45.56 3.47 -10.75
C ILE A 80 -44.51 4.56 -10.48
N ILE A 81 -44.84 5.84 -10.76
CA ILE A 81 -43.94 6.96 -10.48
C ILE A 81 -43.68 7.08 -8.97
N GLY A 82 -44.74 6.97 -8.15
CA GLY A 82 -44.57 6.98 -6.68
C GLY A 82 -43.71 5.84 -6.16
N ALA A 83 -43.87 4.63 -6.69
CA ALA A 83 -43.03 3.49 -6.31
C ALA A 83 -41.56 3.66 -6.74
N LEU A 84 -41.31 4.22 -7.93
CA LEU A 84 -39.94 4.53 -8.39
C LEU A 84 -39.28 5.59 -7.53
N VAL A 85 -39.99 6.68 -7.20
CA VAL A 85 -39.48 7.73 -6.32
C VAL A 85 -39.16 7.18 -4.91
N ALA A 86 -40.06 6.37 -4.36
CA ALA A 86 -39.85 5.73 -3.05
C ALA A 86 -38.65 4.77 -3.08
N SER A 87 -38.50 3.98 -4.15
CA SER A 87 -37.36 3.09 -4.34
C SER A 87 -36.03 3.86 -4.45
N LEU A 88 -36.01 4.97 -5.18
CA LEU A 88 -34.84 5.83 -5.33
C LEU A 88 -34.46 6.48 -3.98
N ALA A 89 -35.45 6.95 -3.23
CA ALA A 89 -35.26 7.52 -1.89
C ALA A 89 -34.71 6.47 -0.90
N LEU A 90 -35.21 5.23 -0.97
CA LEU A 90 -34.70 4.13 -0.16
C LEU A 90 -33.27 3.78 -0.53
N LEU A 91 -32.93 3.75 -1.83
CA LEU A 91 -31.58 3.47 -2.31
C LEU A 91 -30.60 4.55 -1.87
N THR A 92 -30.97 5.82 -1.95
CA THR A 92 -30.13 6.93 -1.48
C THR A 92 -29.93 6.89 0.04
N LEU A 93 -30.97 6.49 0.78
CA LEU A 93 -30.89 6.30 2.24
C LEU A 93 -29.94 5.15 2.59
N ILE A 94 -30.02 4.02 1.89
CA ILE A 94 -29.12 2.86 2.11
C ILE A 94 -27.67 3.23 1.78
N ILE A 95 -27.44 3.91 0.64
CA ILE A 95 -26.09 4.37 0.27
C ILE A 95 -25.58 5.41 1.28
N GLY A 96 -26.42 6.33 1.69
CA GLY A 96 -26.09 7.33 2.72
C GLY A 96 -25.75 6.72 4.07
N LEU A 97 -26.50 5.70 4.49
CA LEU A 97 -26.21 4.92 5.70
C LEU A 97 -24.95 4.09 5.56
N ALA A 98 -24.72 3.42 4.43
CA ALA A 98 -23.52 2.63 4.18
C ALA A 98 -22.26 3.53 4.19
N VAL A 99 -22.29 4.68 3.50
CA VAL A 99 -21.19 5.65 3.49
C VAL A 99 -21.05 6.34 4.87
N GLY A 100 -22.15 6.60 5.56
CA GLY A 100 -22.13 7.22 6.89
C GLY A 100 -21.61 6.28 7.98
N LEU A 101 -21.89 4.98 7.89
CA LEU A 101 -21.41 3.96 8.83
C LEU A 101 -19.94 3.59 8.56
N THR A 102 -19.51 3.54 7.30
CA THR A 102 -18.09 3.32 6.99
C THR A 102 -17.23 4.52 7.39
N ARG A 103 -17.76 5.75 7.34
CA ARG A 103 -17.06 6.93 7.89
C ARG A 103 -17.11 7.02 9.42
N ARG A 104 -18.05 6.34 10.10
CA ARG A 104 -18.14 6.33 11.56
C ARG A 104 -17.24 5.30 12.25
N HIS A 105 -16.54 4.43 11.53
CA HIS A 105 -15.48 3.59 12.11
C HIS A 105 -14.14 4.29 12.21
N GLY A 106 -14.02 5.52 11.74
CA GLY A 106 -13.06 6.49 12.21
C GLY A 106 -13.58 7.18 13.47
N LYS A 107 -13.74 6.43 14.58
CA LYS A 107 -13.87 7.04 15.91
C LYS A 107 -12.59 7.85 16.10
N GLY A 108 -12.74 9.17 16.13
CA GLY A 108 -11.66 10.11 16.34
C GLY A 108 -10.79 9.74 17.54
N SER A 109 -9.83 8.91 17.33
CA SER A 109 -8.54 9.08 17.93
C SER A 109 -8.06 10.39 17.34
N ASN A 110 -7.65 11.32 18.18
CA ASN A 110 -6.96 12.53 17.75
C ASN A 110 -5.79 12.05 16.88
N ASP A 111 -5.97 12.05 15.53
CA ASP A 111 -4.94 11.66 14.57
C ASP A 111 -3.79 12.69 14.54
N SER A 112 -3.88 13.69 15.40
CA SER A 112 -2.78 14.62 15.65
C SER A 112 -1.67 13.89 16.41
N LEU A 113 -0.46 14.00 15.87
CA LEU A 113 0.72 13.50 16.56
C LEU A 113 0.92 14.28 17.86
N PRO A 114 1.17 13.59 19.00
CA PRO A 114 1.44 14.28 20.26
C PRO A 114 2.78 15.02 20.18
N THR A 115 2.84 16.21 20.74
CA THR A 115 4.05 17.02 20.82
C THR A 115 4.68 17.04 22.22
N SER A 116 4.00 16.41 23.20
CA SER A 116 4.41 16.43 24.61
C SER A 116 5.72 15.70 24.89
N ASN A 117 6.09 14.74 24.07
CA ASN A 117 7.27 13.90 24.20
C ASN A 117 8.34 14.17 23.13
N GLY A 118 8.22 15.32 22.44
CA GLY A 118 9.04 15.68 21.28
C GLY A 118 8.39 15.24 19.96
N GLY A 119 8.84 15.83 18.86
CA GLY A 119 8.24 15.64 17.53
C GLY A 119 7.12 16.66 17.22
N PRO A 120 6.36 16.46 16.13
CA PRO A 120 6.51 15.33 15.20
C PRO A 120 7.85 15.36 14.45
N TYR A 121 8.35 14.19 14.15
CA TYR A 121 9.52 13.96 13.31
C TYR A 121 9.05 13.56 11.91
N THR A 122 9.86 13.86 10.88
CA THR A 122 9.59 13.47 9.50
C THR A 122 10.75 12.62 9.00
N GLY A 123 10.46 11.41 8.57
CA GLY A 123 11.45 10.46 8.09
C GLY A 123 10.88 9.47 7.07
N ASP A 124 11.72 8.60 6.60
CA ASP A 124 11.32 7.51 5.74
C ASP A 124 10.83 6.30 6.55
N LEU A 125 9.78 5.68 6.03
CA LEU A 125 9.25 4.42 6.52
C LEU A 125 9.58 3.32 5.52
N THR A 126 10.22 2.26 5.99
CA THR A 126 10.43 1.01 5.26
C THR A 126 9.82 -0.15 6.02
N TYR A 127 9.86 -1.34 5.46
CA TYR A 127 9.40 -2.55 6.15
C TYR A 127 10.42 -3.68 6.05
N TYR A 128 10.39 -4.56 7.04
CA TYR A 128 11.28 -5.71 7.14
C TYR A 128 10.51 -6.96 7.57
N ASP A 129 11.17 -8.10 7.50
CA ASP A 129 10.65 -9.36 8.04
C ASP A 129 11.18 -9.57 9.45
N PRO A 130 10.36 -9.36 10.51
CA PRO A 130 10.80 -9.43 11.88
C PRO A 130 11.18 -10.84 12.31
N GLY A 131 12.04 -10.92 13.30
CA GLY A 131 12.48 -12.11 13.99
C GLY A 131 12.83 -11.78 15.44
N LEU A 132 13.97 -12.25 15.92
CA LEU A 132 14.51 -11.84 17.20
C LEU A 132 15.15 -10.45 17.06
N GLY A 133 14.48 -9.45 17.64
CA GLY A 133 14.93 -8.06 17.61
C GLY A 133 15.99 -7.75 18.68
N SER A 134 16.59 -6.56 18.57
CA SER A 134 17.62 -6.07 19.50
C SER A 134 17.11 -5.88 20.93
N CYS A 135 15.80 -5.80 21.12
CA CYS A 135 15.17 -5.79 22.44
C CYS A 135 15.00 -7.20 23.05
N GLY A 136 15.51 -8.25 22.40
CA GLY A 136 15.35 -9.62 22.85
C GLY A 136 13.94 -10.19 22.67
N ILE A 137 13.09 -9.52 21.88
CA ILE A 137 11.71 -9.90 21.62
C ILE A 137 11.65 -10.53 20.23
N THR A 138 11.03 -11.71 20.14
CA THR A 138 10.72 -12.33 18.85
C THR A 138 9.37 -11.84 18.39
N SER A 139 9.31 -11.28 17.16
CA SER A 139 8.11 -10.72 16.57
C SER A 139 7.86 -11.28 15.17
N THR A 140 6.65 -11.05 14.67
CA THR A 140 6.18 -11.51 13.36
C THR A 140 5.71 -10.34 12.49
N SER A 141 5.62 -10.57 11.19
CA SER A 141 5.20 -9.56 10.21
C SER A 141 3.75 -9.06 10.41
N SER A 142 2.93 -9.74 11.21
CA SER A 142 1.56 -9.35 11.53
C SER A 142 1.42 -8.49 12.79
N GLU A 143 2.51 -8.29 13.53
CA GLU A 143 2.49 -7.51 14.76
C GLU A 143 2.75 -6.03 14.51
N LYS A 144 2.17 -5.15 15.36
CA LYS A 144 2.38 -3.70 15.28
C LYS A 144 3.68 -3.31 15.99
N ILE A 145 4.78 -3.47 15.27
CA ILE A 145 6.14 -3.26 15.79
C ILE A 145 6.99 -2.42 14.83
N CYS A 146 8.04 -1.83 15.39
CA CYS A 146 9.06 -1.13 14.63
C CYS A 146 10.46 -1.34 15.17
N ALA A 147 11.42 -1.10 14.28
CA ALA A 147 12.81 -0.82 14.58
C ALA A 147 13.04 0.69 14.42
N VAL A 148 13.65 1.30 15.41
CA VAL A 148 14.09 2.70 15.35
C VAL A 148 15.53 2.78 14.83
N SER A 149 15.91 3.97 14.32
CA SER A 149 17.28 4.23 13.88
C SER A 149 18.32 3.77 14.90
N HIS A 150 19.41 3.18 14.42
CA HIS A 150 20.56 2.83 15.27
C HIS A 150 21.11 4.03 16.02
N ILE A 151 21.04 5.24 15.42
CA ILE A 151 21.53 6.48 16.05
C ILE A 151 20.73 6.76 17.33
N VAL A 152 19.41 6.67 17.26
CA VAL A 152 18.50 6.88 18.40
C VAL A 152 18.61 5.75 19.41
N PHE A 153 18.64 4.50 18.92
CA PHE A 153 18.73 3.33 19.76
C PHE A 153 20.03 3.31 20.58
N ASP A 154 21.17 3.57 19.93
CA ASP A 154 22.48 3.54 20.57
C ASP A 154 22.66 4.72 21.54
N ALA A 155 22.08 5.89 21.24
CA ALA A 155 22.10 7.06 22.14
C ALA A 155 21.34 6.81 23.46
N ALA A 156 20.31 5.95 23.42
CA ALA A 156 19.53 5.58 24.60
C ALA A 156 20.17 4.48 25.44
N LEU A 157 21.14 3.74 24.89
CA LEU A 157 21.71 2.57 25.52
C LEU A 157 22.53 2.96 26.75
N THR A 158 22.12 2.52 27.93
CA THR A 158 22.78 2.81 29.22
C THR A 158 23.66 1.67 29.72
N SER A 159 23.53 0.49 29.10
CA SER A 159 24.29 -0.71 29.44
C SER A 159 24.89 -1.34 28.19
N GLY A 160 25.77 -2.33 28.34
CA GLY A 160 26.27 -3.12 27.19
C GLY A 160 25.27 -4.11 26.62
N ASN A 161 24.08 -4.23 27.21
CA ASN A 161 23.04 -5.17 26.79
C ASN A 161 21.92 -4.45 26.02
N PRO A 162 21.75 -4.66 24.69
CA PRO A 162 20.73 -4.00 23.91
C PRO A 162 19.30 -4.38 24.35
N ASN A 163 19.11 -5.55 24.97
CA ASN A 163 17.80 -5.97 25.47
C ASN A 163 17.31 -5.11 26.66
N GLU A 164 18.21 -4.38 27.31
CA GLU A 164 17.94 -3.48 28.43
C GLU A 164 17.81 -2.02 27.96
N ASN A 165 17.74 -1.78 26.65
CA ASN A 165 17.60 -0.44 26.10
C ASN A 165 16.27 0.17 26.56
N PRO A 166 16.28 1.38 27.15
CA PRO A 166 15.07 2.02 27.66
C PRO A 166 14.06 2.42 26.58
N LEU A 167 14.40 2.34 25.29
CA LEU A 167 13.46 2.49 24.18
C LEU A 167 12.63 1.22 23.93
N CYS A 168 13.11 0.07 24.39
CA CYS A 168 12.41 -1.19 24.19
C CYS A 168 11.03 -1.19 24.84
N GLY A 169 10.02 -1.46 24.02
CA GLY A 169 8.63 -1.50 24.48
C GLY A 169 7.91 -0.15 24.44
N LEU A 170 8.61 0.97 24.22
CA LEU A 170 7.95 2.27 24.06
C LEU A 170 7.08 2.28 22.81
N MET A 171 6.02 3.08 22.89
CA MET A 171 5.06 3.25 21.83
C MET A 171 5.30 4.56 21.06
N LEU A 172 5.15 4.51 19.77
CA LEU A 172 5.12 5.69 18.91
C LEU A 172 3.94 5.60 17.93
N ARG A 173 3.47 6.75 17.46
CA ARG A 173 2.44 6.87 16.44
C ARG A 173 3.05 7.32 15.14
N ILE A 174 2.75 6.59 14.08
CA ILE A 174 3.15 6.93 12.71
C ILE A 174 1.92 7.42 11.96
N ARG A 175 2.07 8.48 11.16
CA ARG A 175 1.00 9.06 10.35
C ARG A 175 1.46 9.28 8.91
N ARG A 176 0.60 8.95 7.97
CA ARG A 176 0.73 9.29 6.55
C ARG A 176 -0.62 9.74 6.00
N GLY A 177 -0.77 11.03 5.69
CA GLY A 177 -2.07 11.60 5.31
C GLY A 177 -3.11 11.43 6.43
N ASP A 178 -4.23 10.80 6.09
CA ASP A 178 -5.34 10.54 7.02
C ASP A 178 -5.23 9.20 7.77
N ARG A 179 -4.13 8.45 7.56
CA ARG A 179 -3.91 7.16 8.20
C ARG A 179 -2.91 7.29 9.33
N SER A 180 -3.16 6.59 10.42
CA SER A 180 -2.23 6.52 11.54
C SER A 180 -2.22 5.14 12.18
N VAL A 181 -1.10 4.73 12.73
CA VAL A 181 -0.91 3.46 13.41
C VAL A 181 0.03 3.63 14.60
N ASP A 182 -0.29 2.96 15.70
CA ASP A 182 0.54 2.92 16.90
C ASP A 182 1.36 1.63 16.87
N VAL A 183 2.67 1.75 17.08
CA VAL A 183 3.62 0.64 17.03
C VAL A 183 4.52 0.63 18.25
N LYS A 184 5.02 -0.57 18.58
CA LYS A 184 5.95 -0.80 19.68
C LYS A 184 7.37 -0.93 19.17
N VAL A 185 8.31 -0.29 19.83
CA VAL A 185 9.75 -0.45 19.55
C VAL A 185 10.23 -1.81 20.07
N VAL A 186 10.76 -2.63 19.17
CA VAL A 186 11.29 -3.97 19.47
C VAL A 186 12.68 -4.21 18.89
N ASP A 187 13.13 -3.32 18.02
CA ASP A 187 14.37 -3.56 17.29
C ASP A 187 15.13 -2.27 16.97
N ARG A 188 16.32 -2.45 16.43
CA ARG A 188 17.29 -1.46 16.00
C ARG A 188 17.52 -1.57 14.50
N CYS A 189 17.31 -0.50 13.76
CA CYS A 189 17.52 -0.42 12.31
C CYS A 189 18.93 0.09 11.98
N PRO A 190 19.86 -0.76 11.49
CA PRO A 190 21.23 -0.34 11.20
C PRO A 190 21.35 0.62 10.00
N GLY A 191 20.42 0.54 9.04
CA GLY A 191 20.43 1.32 7.81
C GLY A 191 19.57 2.58 7.86
N CYS A 192 18.90 2.86 8.97
CA CYS A 192 18.00 3.99 9.12
C CYS A 192 18.75 5.28 9.47
N SER A 193 18.37 6.39 8.85
CA SER A 193 18.73 7.75 9.29
C SER A 193 18.02 8.06 10.61
N VAL A 194 18.35 9.18 11.26
CA VAL A 194 17.91 9.46 12.64
C VAL A 194 16.39 9.41 12.81
N ASP A 195 15.63 9.94 11.85
CA ASP A 195 14.17 10.03 11.90
C ASP A 195 13.46 8.90 11.13
N ASP A 196 14.21 7.98 10.53
CA ASP A 196 13.64 6.86 9.78
C ASP A 196 13.15 5.76 10.71
N LEU A 197 12.13 5.05 10.25
CA LEU A 197 11.56 3.89 10.92
C LEU A 197 11.50 2.69 9.95
N ASP A 198 11.68 1.50 10.50
CA ASP A 198 11.49 0.25 9.80
C ASP A 198 10.42 -0.57 10.53
N VAL A 199 9.36 -0.98 9.85
CA VAL A 199 8.19 -1.57 10.49
C VAL A 199 7.88 -2.97 9.95
N SER A 200 6.98 -3.69 10.60
CA SER A 200 6.44 -4.92 10.04
C SER A 200 5.66 -4.63 8.75
N SER A 201 5.55 -5.61 7.85
CA SER A 201 4.80 -5.44 6.61
C SER A 201 3.33 -5.09 6.85
N SER A 202 2.68 -5.64 7.88
CA SER A 202 1.29 -5.30 8.22
C SER A 202 1.11 -3.83 8.61
N VAL A 203 2.08 -3.24 9.29
CA VAL A 203 2.07 -1.80 9.63
C VAL A 203 2.26 -0.95 8.37
N PHE A 204 3.19 -1.35 7.51
CA PHE A 204 3.42 -0.62 6.26
C PHE A 204 2.18 -0.62 5.37
N GLU A 205 1.45 -1.75 5.26
CA GLU A 205 0.20 -1.87 4.51
C GLU A 205 -0.92 -0.96 5.04
N GLU A 206 -0.95 -0.67 6.34
CA GLU A 206 -1.90 0.29 6.90
C GLU A 206 -1.62 1.73 6.44
N LEU A 207 -0.39 2.06 6.09
CA LEU A 207 0.06 3.41 5.74
C LEU A 207 0.33 3.60 4.24
N GLY A 208 0.65 2.53 3.50
CA GLY A 208 1.06 2.57 2.09
C GLY A 208 0.77 1.28 1.35
N ASP A 209 1.35 1.15 0.18
CA ASP A 209 1.38 -0.09 -0.59
C ASP A 209 2.78 -0.69 -0.49
N LEU A 210 2.89 -2.01 -0.27
CA LEU A 210 4.18 -2.69 -0.16
C LEU A 210 5.07 -2.50 -1.40
N THR A 211 4.45 -2.29 -2.57
CA THR A 211 5.18 -2.02 -3.81
C THR A 211 5.91 -0.69 -3.82
N GLU A 212 5.55 0.26 -2.94
CA GLU A 212 6.28 1.53 -2.77
C GLU A 212 7.65 1.30 -2.10
N GLY A 213 7.77 0.28 -1.25
CA GLY A 213 8.99 -0.12 -0.56
C GLY A 213 9.49 0.89 0.48
N ARG A 214 9.33 2.18 0.21
CA ARG A 214 9.76 3.31 1.04
C ARG A 214 8.81 4.48 0.85
N VAL A 215 8.35 5.07 1.95
CA VAL A 215 7.43 6.22 1.94
C VAL A 215 7.82 7.22 3.02
N THR A 216 7.53 8.49 2.81
CA THR A 216 7.74 9.52 3.83
C THR A 216 6.54 9.57 4.79
N VAL A 217 6.82 9.63 6.08
CA VAL A 217 5.84 9.68 7.16
C VAL A 217 6.18 10.75 8.19
N GLU A 218 5.19 11.12 8.99
CA GLU A 218 5.39 11.86 10.23
C GLU A 218 5.13 10.91 11.41
N TRP A 219 5.89 11.06 12.47
CA TRP A 219 5.71 10.23 13.66
C TRP A 219 6.08 10.97 14.94
N ALA A 220 5.56 10.49 16.06
CA ALA A 220 5.88 11.04 17.38
C ALA A 220 5.81 9.95 18.45
N TRP A 221 6.59 10.14 19.52
CA TRP A 221 6.53 9.30 20.69
C TRP A 221 5.20 9.46 21.44
N LEU A 222 4.56 8.36 21.78
CA LEU A 222 3.41 8.33 22.69
C LEU A 222 3.88 8.31 24.14
N ASP A 223 5.00 7.68 24.40
CA ASP A 223 5.63 7.59 25.71
C ASP A 223 6.77 8.61 25.82
N LYS A 224 7.11 8.95 27.07
CA LYS A 224 8.27 9.80 27.34
C LYS A 224 9.57 9.07 26.98
N THR A 225 10.31 9.59 26.02
CA THR A 225 11.59 9.00 25.60
C THR A 225 12.75 9.49 26.50
N PRO A 226 13.74 8.63 26.77
CA PRO A 226 14.96 9.00 27.52
C PRO A 226 15.95 9.81 26.67
N VAL A 227 15.78 9.88 25.34
CA VAL A 227 16.65 10.63 24.43
C VAL A 227 15.94 11.85 23.88
N ALA A 228 16.67 12.97 23.82
CA ALA A 228 16.24 14.13 23.07
C ALA A 228 16.65 13.92 21.61
N MET A 229 15.68 13.90 20.72
CA MET A 229 15.92 13.97 19.29
C MET A 229 16.00 15.45 18.92
N GLY A 230 17.18 15.85 18.43
CA GLY A 230 17.50 17.23 18.15
C GLY A 230 16.87 17.77 16.88
#